data_b22b91a02c1ebe78fa6f9bd4721e45e6
#
_entry.id   b22b91a02c1ebe78fa6f9bd4721e45e6
#
_cell.length_a   1.000
_cell.length_b   1.000
_cell.length_c   1.000
_cell.angle_alpha   90.00
_cell.angle_beta   90.00
_cell.angle_gamma   90.00
#
_symmetry.space_group_name_H-M   'P 1'
#
loop_
_entity.id
_entity.type
_entity.pdbx_description
1 polymer ?
#
loop_
_entity_poly.entity_id
_entity_poly.type
_entity_poly.pdbx_seq_one_letter_code
_entity_poly.pdbx_strand_id
1 'polypeptide(L)'
;MQASNDASARRYLNLLRHSLCRDRFPDSRYEMSTGSLQLMPFDPALRAQGKDWPLEAMTMVGAKRLENLESCCCAALQEKIPGDFVETGVWRGGCGILMRAVLAVTGNEDRRVWLFDSFEGLPQPDVKNYPQDAPDRLWTFNEFLWGKVKANFERFDLLDETTQFVVGWFRDTIPEAQVQSIAVLQLDGDLYESTWLVLNHLYPRVSPGGFVIIDDYALATCKAAVDDFRQSHSIQSRIATIDWSGIFWRK
;
A
#
# COMPACT_ATOMS: atom_id res chain seq x y z
N MET A 1 -19.93 -10.41 25.64
CA MET A 1 -18.87 -9.41 25.44
C MET A 1 -18.15 -9.57 24.09
N GLN A 2 -17.74 -10.77 23.66
CA GLN A 2 -16.99 -10.97 22.39
C GLN A 2 -17.72 -10.53 21.13
N ALA A 3 -19.02 -10.83 20.97
CA ALA A 3 -19.82 -10.41 19.80
C ALA A 3 -20.05 -8.90 19.71
N SER A 4 -20.12 -8.21 20.86
CA SER A 4 -20.26 -6.74 20.94
C SER A 4 -18.94 -6.04 20.55
N ASN A 5 -17.78 -6.58 20.98
CA ASN A 5 -16.47 -6.09 20.58
C ASN A 5 -16.22 -6.25 19.08
N ASP A 6 -16.63 -7.35 18.49
CA ASP A 6 -16.49 -7.61 17.06
C ASP A 6 -17.33 -6.61 16.21
N ALA A 7 -18.55 -6.24 16.66
CA ALA A 7 -19.37 -5.26 15.97
C ALA A 7 -18.79 -3.83 16.08
N SER A 8 -18.23 -3.47 17.24
CA SER A 8 -17.59 -2.18 17.46
C SER A 8 -16.29 -2.04 16.65
N ALA A 9 -15.48 -3.08 16.64
CA ALA A 9 -14.27 -3.14 15.83
C ALA A 9 -14.57 -2.97 14.33
N ARG A 10 -15.57 -3.67 13.80
CA ARG A 10 -16.03 -3.51 12.41
C ARG A 10 -16.50 -2.10 12.09
N ARG A 11 -17.27 -1.47 13.00
CA ARG A 11 -17.71 -0.08 12.81
C ARG A 11 -16.54 0.89 12.82
N TYR A 12 -15.60 0.70 13.73
CA TYR A 12 -14.39 1.51 13.81
C TYR A 12 -13.55 1.39 12.52
N LEU A 13 -13.22 0.18 12.06
CA LEU A 13 -12.46 -0.03 10.83
C LEU A 13 -13.18 0.53 9.59
N ASN A 14 -14.50 0.36 9.52
CA ASN A 14 -15.29 0.95 8.44
C ASN A 14 -15.24 2.49 8.46
N LEU A 15 -15.40 3.12 9.62
CA LEU A 15 -15.27 4.57 9.75
C LEU A 15 -13.85 5.03 9.39
N LEU A 16 -12.84 4.31 9.88
CA LEU A 16 -11.45 4.62 9.60
C LEU A 16 -11.13 4.58 8.10
N ARG A 17 -11.56 3.53 7.38
CA ARG A 17 -11.38 3.44 5.92
C ARG A 17 -11.93 4.66 5.20
N HIS A 18 -13.18 5.05 5.52
CA HIS A 18 -13.79 6.24 4.93
C HIS A 18 -13.09 7.54 5.34
N SER A 19 -12.51 7.60 6.53
CA SER A 19 -11.71 8.74 6.99
C SER A 19 -10.37 8.82 6.26
N LEU A 20 -9.72 7.68 6.02
CA LEU A 20 -8.42 7.60 5.33
C LEU A 20 -8.51 7.99 3.86
N CYS A 21 -9.47 7.44 3.11
CA CYS A 21 -9.63 7.78 1.70
C CYS A 21 -10.56 8.99 1.45
N ARG A 22 -11.29 9.49 2.48
CA ARG A 22 -12.21 10.63 2.40
C ARG A 22 -13.24 10.51 1.27
N ASP A 23 -13.70 9.31 0.96
CA ASP A 23 -14.69 9.09 -0.09
C ASP A 23 -16.10 9.61 0.26
N ARG A 24 -16.34 9.87 1.55
CA ARG A 24 -17.60 10.44 2.09
C ARG A 24 -17.46 11.86 2.61
N PHE A 25 -16.27 12.45 2.53
CA PHE A 25 -16.00 13.80 3.03
C PHE A 25 -15.49 14.68 1.88
N PRO A 26 -16.04 15.89 1.70
CA PRO A 26 -15.54 16.79 0.68
C PRO A 26 -14.04 17.01 0.81
N ASP A 27 -13.33 16.79 -0.28
CA ASP A 27 -11.89 16.91 -0.36
C ASP A 27 -11.49 17.13 -1.83
N SER A 28 -10.96 18.28 -2.15
CA SER A 28 -10.51 18.60 -3.49
C SER A 28 -9.49 17.56 -3.99
N ARG A 29 -9.29 17.51 -5.28
CA ARG A 29 -8.35 16.59 -5.92
C ARG A 29 -7.43 17.32 -6.87
N TYR A 30 -6.26 16.74 -7.11
CA TYR A 30 -5.39 17.17 -8.21
C TYR A 30 -5.70 16.39 -9.47
N GLU A 31 -5.60 17.05 -10.61
CA GLU A 31 -5.68 16.46 -11.93
C GLU A 31 -4.53 16.95 -12.79
N MET A 32 -3.86 16.04 -13.50
CA MET A 32 -2.82 16.39 -14.43
C MET A 32 -3.44 16.91 -15.72
N SER A 33 -3.16 18.16 -16.06
CA SER A 33 -3.60 18.77 -17.31
C SER A 33 -2.44 19.50 -17.96
N THR A 34 -2.13 19.19 -19.21
CA THR A 34 -1.09 19.86 -20.03
C THR A 34 0.25 20.06 -19.33
N GLY A 35 0.69 19.06 -18.53
CA GLY A 35 1.99 19.10 -17.82
C GLY A 35 2.00 19.88 -16.52
N SER A 36 0.84 20.27 -16.00
CA SER A 36 0.69 20.91 -14.69
C SER A 36 -0.41 20.25 -13.87
N LEU A 37 -0.28 20.29 -12.54
CA LEU A 37 -1.33 19.86 -11.63
C LEU A 37 -2.33 20.99 -11.41
N GLN A 38 -3.61 20.70 -11.60
CA GLN A 38 -4.70 21.61 -11.34
C GLN A 38 -5.55 21.12 -10.18
N LEU A 39 -5.98 22.06 -9.32
CA LEU A 39 -6.89 21.75 -8.23
C LEU A 39 -8.32 21.69 -8.78
N MET A 40 -8.97 20.54 -8.60
CA MET A 40 -10.31 20.27 -9.06
C MET A 40 -11.27 20.03 -7.87
N PRO A 41 -12.58 20.28 -8.04
CA PRO A 41 -13.55 19.92 -7.05
C PRO A 41 -13.54 18.43 -6.70
N PHE A 42 -14.05 18.11 -5.52
CA PHE A 42 -14.27 16.73 -5.09
C PHE A 42 -15.19 15.97 -6.05
N ASP A 43 -14.78 14.78 -6.43
CA ASP A 43 -15.59 13.82 -7.16
C ASP A 43 -15.65 12.50 -6.36
N PRO A 44 -16.80 12.22 -5.68
CA PRO A 44 -16.93 11.04 -4.84
C PRO A 44 -16.82 9.73 -5.61
N ALA A 45 -17.16 9.71 -6.90
CA ALA A 45 -17.09 8.50 -7.71
C ALA A 45 -15.64 8.16 -8.09
N LEU A 46 -14.83 9.14 -8.46
CA LEU A 46 -13.39 8.95 -8.71
C LEU A 46 -12.67 8.58 -7.42
N ARG A 47 -12.95 9.29 -6.31
CA ARG A 47 -12.36 9.03 -5.00
C ARG A 47 -12.64 7.61 -4.50
N ALA A 48 -13.87 7.15 -4.55
CA ALA A 48 -14.24 5.81 -4.12
C ALA A 48 -13.53 4.71 -4.95
N GLN A 49 -13.21 5.01 -6.20
CA GLN A 49 -12.49 4.10 -7.10
C GLN A 49 -10.96 4.22 -7.00
N GLY A 50 -10.42 5.19 -6.24
CA GLY A 50 -8.98 5.47 -6.23
C GLY A 50 -8.45 5.89 -7.61
N LYS A 51 -9.17 6.81 -8.28
CA LYS A 51 -8.85 7.34 -9.60
C LYS A 51 -8.54 8.83 -9.57
N ASP A 52 -8.31 9.37 -8.40
CA ASP A 52 -7.93 10.77 -8.22
C ASP A 52 -6.75 10.92 -7.26
N TRP A 53 -6.09 12.07 -7.31
CA TRP A 53 -5.06 12.47 -6.35
C TRP A 53 -5.67 13.41 -5.32
N PRO A 54 -5.97 12.93 -4.10
CA PRO A 54 -6.65 13.73 -3.09
C PRO A 54 -5.79 14.83 -2.51
N LEU A 55 -6.42 15.97 -2.16
CA LEU A 55 -5.72 17.06 -1.47
C LEU A 55 -5.38 16.70 -0.01
N GLU A 56 -6.33 16.11 0.72
CA GLU A 56 -6.26 15.90 2.18
C GLU A 56 -6.28 14.43 2.62
N ALA A 57 -6.76 13.50 1.77
CA ALA A 57 -6.85 12.09 2.15
C ALA A 57 -5.48 11.48 2.47
N MET A 58 -5.49 10.48 3.36
CA MET A 58 -4.28 9.77 3.79
C MET A 58 -3.84 8.68 2.81
N THR A 59 -4.67 8.37 1.83
CA THR A 59 -4.37 7.41 0.76
C THR A 59 -5.13 7.74 -0.51
N MET A 60 -4.61 7.32 -1.66
CA MET A 60 -5.27 7.42 -2.96
C MET A 60 -5.80 6.07 -3.47
N VAL A 61 -5.61 4.98 -2.74
CA VAL A 61 -5.96 3.63 -3.24
C VAL A 61 -7.48 3.38 -3.35
N GLY A 62 -8.31 4.24 -2.76
CA GLY A 62 -9.76 4.13 -2.82
C GLY A 62 -10.34 3.07 -1.87
N ALA A 63 -11.67 3.04 -1.78
CA ALA A 63 -12.38 2.26 -0.76
C ALA A 63 -12.24 0.74 -0.95
N LYS A 64 -12.27 0.25 -2.20
CA LYS A 64 -12.21 -1.20 -2.47
C LYS A 64 -10.86 -1.82 -2.14
N ARG A 65 -9.76 -1.14 -2.47
CA ARG A 65 -8.42 -1.62 -2.16
C ARG A 65 -8.15 -1.60 -0.67
N LEU A 66 -8.61 -0.57 0.07
CA LEU A 66 -8.58 -0.55 1.53
C LEU A 66 -9.42 -1.69 2.16
N GLU A 67 -10.60 -1.99 1.62
CA GLU A 67 -11.43 -3.11 2.09
C GLU A 67 -10.75 -4.46 1.86
N ASN A 68 -10.09 -4.63 0.72
CA ASN A 68 -9.30 -5.83 0.43
C ASN A 68 -8.11 -5.95 1.40
N LEU A 69 -7.37 -4.87 1.62
CA LEU A 69 -6.24 -4.85 2.56
C LEU A 69 -6.68 -5.24 3.97
N GLU A 70 -7.77 -4.63 4.50
CA GLU A 70 -8.37 -5.00 5.78
C GLU A 70 -8.72 -6.50 5.81
N SER A 71 -9.38 -6.99 4.75
CA SER A 71 -9.79 -8.39 4.64
C SER A 71 -8.58 -9.34 4.67
N CYS A 72 -7.50 -9.03 3.95
CA CYS A 72 -6.25 -9.80 3.94
C CYS A 72 -5.59 -9.80 5.33
N CYS A 73 -5.52 -8.65 6.01
CA CYS A 73 -4.97 -8.54 7.36
C CYS A 73 -5.79 -9.36 8.36
N CYS A 74 -7.12 -9.23 8.34
CA CYS A 74 -8.02 -10.00 9.20
C CYS A 74 -7.92 -11.51 8.94
N ALA A 75 -7.87 -11.92 7.68
CA ALA A 75 -7.71 -13.33 7.32
C ALA A 75 -6.36 -13.89 7.79
N ALA A 76 -5.27 -13.13 7.63
CA ALA A 76 -3.95 -13.52 8.11
C ALA A 76 -3.92 -13.74 9.63
N LEU A 77 -4.66 -12.93 10.40
CA LEU A 77 -4.79 -13.09 11.85
C LEU A 77 -5.66 -14.31 12.22
N GLN A 78 -6.81 -14.46 11.57
CA GLN A 78 -7.75 -15.56 11.82
C GLN A 78 -7.15 -16.92 11.48
N GLU A 79 -6.41 -17.00 10.38
CA GLU A 79 -5.74 -18.21 9.91
C GLU A 79 -4.38 -18.42 10.60
N LYS A 80 -3.97 -17.49 11.49
CA LYS A 80 -2.70 -17.53 12.22
C LYS A 80 -1.48 -17.64 11.29
N ILE A 81 -1.53 -16.99 10.12
CA ILE A 81 -0.41 -16.96 9.18
C ILE A 81 0.75 -16.22 9.86
N PRO A 82 1.96 -16.82 9.98
CA PRO A 82 3.07 -16.16 10.68
C PRO A 82 3.57 -14.92 9.92
N GLY A 83 4.10 -13.95 10.67
CA GLY A 83 4.82 -12.80 10.13
C GLY A 83 4.09 -11.48 10.27
N ASP A 84 4.82 -10.44 9.91
CA ASP A 84 4.42 -9.04 10.02
C ASP A 84 3.58 -8.57 8.82
N PHE A 85 3.07 -7.35 8.90
CA PHE A 85 2.47 -6.65 7.78
C PHE A 85 3.49 -5.67 7.19
N VAL A 86 3.57 -5.62 5.87
CA VAL A 86 4.56 -4.80 5.15
C VAL A 86 3.87 -3.98 4.08
N GLU A 87 4.18 -2.69 4.02
CA GLU A 87 3.84 -1.78 2.93
C GLU A 87 5.12 -1.24 2.30
N THR A 88 5.19 -1.25 0.98
CA THR A 88 6.26 -0.65 0.18
C THR A 88 5.66 0.35 -0.78
N GLY A 89 6.05 1.64 -0.62
CA GLY A 89 5.32 2.78 -1.17
C GLY A 89 4.21 3.23 -0.22
N VAL A 90 4.49 4.23 0.58
CA VAL A 90 3.67 4.58 1.76
C VAL A 90 2.86 5.85 1.54
N TRP A 91 3.37 6.74 0.70
CA TRP A 91 2.80 8.06 0.43
C TRP A 91 2.47 8.82 1.73
N ARG A 92 1.18 8.93 2.12
CA ARG A 92 0.74 9.61 3.36
C ARG A 92 0.42 8.65 4.50
N GLY A 93 0.62 7.34 4.32
CA GLY A 93 0.52 6.33 5.36
C GLY A 93 -0.85 5.68 5.55
N GLY A 94 -1.81 5.93 4.67
CA GLY A 94 -3.19 5.45 4.89
C GLY A 94 -3.34 3.93 4.98
N CYS A 95 -2.65 3.17 4.14
CA CYS A 95 -2.68 1.71 4.21
C CYS A 95 -1.98 1.20 5.47
N GLY A 96 -0.81 1.75 5.81
CA GLY A 96 -0.10 1.41 7.05
C GLY A 96 -0.91 1.72 8.31
N ILE A 97 -1.60 2.87 8.36
CA ILE A 97 -2.53 3.24 9.44
C ILE A 97 -3.64 2.19 9.55
N LEU A 98 -4.22 1.74 8.43
CA LEU A 98 -5.25 0.70 8.44
C LEU A 98 -4.70 -0.65 8.94
N MET A 99 -3.53 -1.07 8.50
CA MET A 99 -2.85 -2.29 9.00
C MET A 99 -2.66 -2.22 10.51
N ARG A 100 -2.17 -1.08 11.01
CA ARG A 100 -1.95 -0.88 12.45
C ARG A 100 -3.27 -0.89 13.24
N ALA A 101 -4.33 -0.27 12.68
CA ALA A 101 -5.67 -0.30 13.28
C ALA A 101 -6.25 -1.71 13.38
N VAL A 102 -6.05 -2.56 12.36
CA VAL A 102 -6.47 -3.97 12.41
C VAL A 102 -5.77 -4.70 13.56
N LEU A 103 -4.46 -4.51 13.74
CA LEU A 103 -3.72 -5.09 14.87
C LEU A 103 -4.25 -4.58 16.21
N ALA A 104 -4.49 -3.26 16.33
CA ALA A 104 -4.99 -2.64 17.55
C ALA A 104 -6.36 -3.18 17.99
N VAL A 105 -7.35 -3.24 17.06
CA VAL A 105 -8.71 -3.70 17.41
C VAL A 105 -8.77 -5.21 17.70
N THR A 106 -7.77 -5.97 17.23
CA THR A 106 -7.67 -7.42 17.50
C THR A 106 -6.82 -7.73 18.73
N GLY A 107 -6.22 -6.69 19.37
CA GLY A 107 -5.32 -6.85 20.50
C GLY A 107 -4.04 -7.61 20.16
N ASN A 108 -3.59 -7.52 18.90
CA ASN A 108 -2.36 -8.16 18.46
C ASN A 108 -1.18 -7.19 18.66
N GLU A 109 -0.34 -7.46 19.65
CA GLU A 109 0.82 -6.66 20.00
C GLU A 109 2.15 -7.30 19.54
N ASP A 110 2.10 -8.53 19.03
CA ASP A 110 3.28 -9.29 18.63
C ASP A 110 3.78 -8.94 17.22
N ARG A 111 2.89 -8.46 16.36
CA ARG A 111 3.22 -8.15 14.97
C ARG A 111 3.57 -6.69 14.79
N ARG A 112 4.45 -6.44 13.83
CA ARG A 112 4.85 -5.11 13.38
C ARG A 112 4.20 -4.75 12.06
N VAL A 113 4.09 -3.44 11.82
CA VAL A 113 3.79 -2.87 10.51
C VAL A 113 5.07 -2.19 10.01
N TRP A 114 5.62 -2.71 8.91
CA TRP A 114 6.82 -2.18 8.28
C TRP A 114 6.44 -1.30 7.10
N LEU A 115 6.99 -0.10 7.06
CA LEU A 115 6.68 0.95 6.10
C LEU A 115 7.97 1.34 5.38
N PHE A 116 8.13 0.86 4.14
CA PHE A 116 9.29 1.15 3.30
C PHE A 116 8.94 2.26 2.32
N ASP A 117 9.65 3.38 2.38
CA ASP A 117 9.50 4.51 1.46
C ASP A 117 10.75 5.39 1.51
N SER A 118 11.02 6.11 0.44
CA SER A 118 12.02 7.18 0.47
C SER A 118 11.57 8.35 1.33
N PHE A 119 10.24 8.57 1.41
CA PHE A 119 9.60 9.77 1.90
C PHE A 119 10.09 11.03 1.17
N GLU A 120 10.62 10.85 -0.02
CA GLU A 120 11.12 11.89 -0.94
C GLU A 120 10.40 11.83 -2.31
N GLY A 121 9.34 11.00 -2.43
CA GLY A 121 8.57 10.76 -3.65
C GLY A 121 9.16 9.61 -4.49
N LEU A 122 8.86 9.60 -5.80
CA LEU A 122 9.33 8.57 -6.71
C LEU A 122 10.77 8.85 -7.19
N PRO A 123 11.60 7.82 -7.37
CA PRO A 123 12.94 8.00 -7.92
C PRO A 123 12.90 8.35 -9.40
N GLN A 124 13.92 9.06 -9.88
CA GLN A 124 14.12 9.13 -11.31
C GLN A 124 14.38 7.72 -11.86
N PRO A 125 13.67 7.30 -12.93
CA PRO A 125 13.83 5.98 -13.51
C PRO A 125 15.27 5.67 -13.94
N ASP A 126 15.79 4.51 -13.55
CA ASP A 126 17.07 3.98 -14.06
C ASP A 126 16.83 3.23 -15.39
N VAL A 127 16.60 4.00 -16.44
CA VAL A 127 16.28 3.45 -17.77
C VAL A 127 17.41 2.63 -18.40
N LYS A 128 18.62 2.72 -17.86
CA LYS A 128 19.75 1.91 -18.31
C LYS A 128 19.61 0.46 -17.87
N ASN A 129 19.24 0.24 -16.62
CA ASN A 129 19.09 -1.09 -16.04
C ASN A 129 17.64 -1.60 -16.15
N TYR A 130 16.66 -0.69 -16.15
CA TYR A 130 15.22 -0.98 -16.23
C TYR A 130 14.56 -0.15 -17.34
N PRO A 131 14.76 -0.51 -18.63
CA PRO A 131 14.24 0.24 -19.76
C PRO A 131 12.71 0.30 -19.80
N GLN A 132 12.02 -0.59 -19.08
CA GLN A 132 10.56 -0.60 -18.92
C GLN A 132 10.05 0.69 -18.27
N ASP A 133 10.85 1.34 -17.42
CA ASP A 133 10.50 2.57 -16.70
C ASP A 133 10.71 3.84 -17.53
N ALA A 134 11.23 3.72 -18.75
CA ALA A 134 11.50 4.87 -19.62
C ALA A 134 10.27 5.80 -19.89
N PRO A 135 9.01 5.30 -19.95
CA PRO A 135 7.85 6.15 -20.16
C PRO A 135 7.42 6.93 -18.92
N ASP A 136 7.86 6.56 -17.72
CA ASP A 136 7.39 7.16 -16.47
C ASP A 136 7.79 8.64 -16.36
N ARG A 137 6.88 9.46 -15.89
CA ARG A 137 7.06 10.90 -15.64
C ARG A 137 6.51 11.35 -14.29
N LEU A 138 5.94 10.43 -13.48
CA LEU A 138 5.32 10.76 -12.19
C LEU A 138 6.35 11.31 -11.20
N TRP A 139 7.60 10.85 -11.29
CA TRP A 139 8.70 11.34 -10.47
C TRP A 139 8.96 12.87 -10.58
N THR A 140 8.47 13.52 -11.64
CA THR A 140 8.60 14.97 -11.81
C THR A 140 7.62 15.78 -10.97
N PHE A 141 6.65 15.13 -10.31
CA PHE A 141 5.58 15.76 -9.51
C PHE A 141 5.71 15.51 -8.02
N ASN A 142 6.84 15.03 -7.55
CA ASN A 142 7.07 14.64 -6.16
C ASN A 142 6.75 15.71 -5.12
N GLU A 143 6.94 16.99 -5.44
CA GLU A 143 6.70 18.13 -4.52
C GLU A 143 5.26 18.19 -3.98
N PHE A 144 4.29 17.62 -4.71
CA PHE A 144 2.88 17.65 -4.37
C PHE A 144 2.40 16.40 -3.63
N LEU A 145 3.21 15.35 -3.59
CA LEU A 145 2.82 14.01 -3.06
C LEU A 145 3.29 13.78 -1.63
N TRP A 146 4.04 14.70 -1.04
CA TRP A 146 4.66 14.53 0.27
C TRP A 146 3.67 14.54 1.42
N GLY A 147 3.80 13.55 2.29
CA GLY A 147 3.04 13.46 3.54
C GLY A 147 3.95 13.45 4.76
N LYS A 148 3.47 14.04 5.86
CA LYS A 148 4.12 13.89 7.17
C LYS A 148 3.61 12.59 7.81
N VAL A 149 4.08 11.45 7.35
CA VAL A 149 3.50 10.14 7.67
C VAL A 149 3.43 9.88 9.17
N LYS A 150 4.49 10.15 9.94
CA LYS A 150 4.45 9.99 11.41
C LYS A 150 3.34 10.82 12.05
N ALA A 151 3.23 12.10 11.68
CA ALA A 151 2.18 12.97 12.18
C ALA A 151 0.78 12.49 11.77
N ASN A 152 0.64 11.81 10.65
CA ASN A 152 -0.63 11.19 10.27
C ASN A 152 -0.95 9.99 11.18
N PHE A 153 0.01 9.12 11.50
CA PHE A 153 -0.18 8.05 12.48
C PHE A 153 -0.55 8.61 13.87
N GLU A 154 0.10 9.69 14.31
CA GLU A 154 -0.22 10.39 15.58
C GLU A 154 -1.66 10.91 15.58
N ARG A 155 -2.14 11.49 14.48
CA ARG A 155 -3.53 11.99 14.37
C ARG A 155 -4.60 10.92 14.58
N PHE A 156 -4.27 9.67 14.28
CA PHE A 156 -5.16 8.52 14.46
C PHE A 156 -4.89 7.75 15.74
N ASP A 157 -3.96 8.21 16.59
CA ASP A 157 -3.52 7.54 17.83
C ASP A 157 -3.04 6.09 17.56
N LEU A 158 -2.28 5.92 16.46
CA LEU A 158 -1.81 4.61 15.98
C LEU A 158 -0.28 4.57 15.76
N LEU A 159 0.46 5.57 16.29
CA LEU A 159 1.91 5.57 16.28
C LEU A 159 2.44 4.95 17.57
N ASP A 160 3.08 3.78 17.45
CA ASP A 160 3.73 3.11 18.57
C ASP A 160 4.99 2.35 18.10
N GLU A 161 5.64 1.62 19.02
CA GLU A 161 6.86 0.86 18.77
C GLU A 161 6.70 -0.30 17.80
N THR A 162 5.47 -0.73 17.50
CA THR A 162 5.20 -1.77 16.50
C THR A 162 5.18 -1.24 15.07
N THR A 163 5.17 0.09 14.88
CA THR A 163 5.25 0.76 13.58
C THR A 163 6.71 1.03 13.22
N GLN A 164 7.22 0.37 12.19
CA GLN A 164 8.62 0.41 11.77
C GLN A 164 8.76 1.19 10.46
N PHE A 165 9.35 2.38 10.50
CA PHE A 165 9.66 3.16 9.30
C PHE A 165 11.05 2.82 8.78
N VAL A 166 11.15 2.35 7.55
CA VAL A 166 12.40 2.09 6.85
C VAL A 166 12.57 3.14 5.76
N VAL A 167 13.32 4.18 6.11
CA VAL A 167 13.50 5.39 5.28
C VAL A 167 14.62 5.19 4.27
N GLY A 168 14.33 5.36 2.99
CA GLY A 168 15.30 5.32 1.89
C GLY A 168 14.74 4.67 0.64
N TRP A 169 15.51 4.77 -0.45
CA TRP A 169 15.14 4.18 -1.72
C TRP A 169 15.09 2.64 -1.63
N PHE A 170 14.17 2.01 -2.34
CA PHE A 170 13.99 0.55 -2.31
C PHE A 170 15.26 -0.20 -2.70
N ARG A 171 16.04 0.32 -3.64
CA ARG A 171 17.33 -0.28 -4.05
C ARG A 171 18.33 -0.43 -2.90
N ASP A 172 18.23 0.45 -1.90
CA ASP A 172 19.15 0.47 -0.75
C ASP A 172 18.57 -0.26 0.47
N THR A 173 17.26 -0.12 0.69
CA THR A 173 16.60 -0.57 1.93
C THR A 173 16.01 -1.98 1.85
N ILE A 174 15.46 -2.37 0.69
CA ILE A 174 14.79 -3.67 0.54
C ILE A 174 15.74 -4.86 0.66
N PRO A 175 16.97 -4.85 0.06
CA PRO A 175 17.92 -5.94 0.25
C PRO A 175 18.31 -6.15 1.72
N GLU A 176 18.41 -5.05 2.49
CA GLU A 176 18.85 -5.02 3.90
C GLU A 176 17.68 -5.10 4.90
N ALA A 177 16.47 -5.34 4.41
CA ALA A 177 15.26 -5.36 5.23
C ALA A 177 15.37 -6.37 6.40
N GLN A 178 15.00 -5.94 7.61
CA GLN A 178 15.09 -6.75 8.82
C GLN A 178 13.86 -7.64 9.09
N VAL A 179 12.77 -7.45 8.33
CA VAL A 179 11.56 -8.28 8.46
C VAL A 179 11.87 -9.73 8.13
N GLN A 180 11.54 -10.65 9.05
CA GLN A 180 11.92 -12.07 8.93
C GLN A 180 10.85 -12.90 8.21
N SER A 181 9.58 -12.65 8.51
CA SER A 181 8.43 -13.30 7.91
C SER A 181 7.32 -12.30 7.68
N ILE A 182 6.54 -12.50 6.62
CA ILE A 182 5.52 -11.56 6.17
C ILE A 182 4.20 -12.32 6.00
N ALA A 183 3.15 -11.84 6.65
CA ALA A 183 1.79 -12.38 6.49
C ALA A 183 1.00 -11.62 5.42
N VAL A 184 1.23 -10.30 5.29
CA VAL A 184 0.63 -9.45 4.26
C VAL A 184 1.71 -8.53 3.71
N LEU A 185 1.91 -8.56 2.39
CA LEU A 185 2.81 -7.70 1.63
C LEU A 185 1.99 -6.86 0.66
N GLN A 186 1.92 -5.55 0.91
CA GLN A 186 1.31 -4.53 0.04
C GLN A 186 2.40 -3.85 -0.76
N LEU A 187 2.30 -3.88 -2.09
CA LEU A 187 3.20 -3.19 -3.01
C LEU A 187 2.45 -2.06 -3.72
N ASP A 188 3.01 -0.85 -3.60
CA ASP A 188 2.51 0.40 -4.19
C ASP A 188 3.74 1.23 -4.62
N GLY A 189 4.40 0.81 -5.70
CA GLY A 189 5.70 1.37 -6.07
C GLY A 189 5.81 1.82 -7.52
N ASP A 190 4.70 1.80 -8.29
CA ASP A 190 4.53 2.26 -9.67
C ASP A 190 5.49 1.63 -10.69
N LEU A 191 6.80 1.72 -10.44
CA LEU A 191 7.86 1.39 -11.38
C LEU A 191 8.12 -0.12 -11.48
N TYR A 192 8.67 -0.54 -12.61
CA TYR A 192 9.18 -1.89 -12.81
C TYR A 192 10.29 -2.20 -11.80
N GLU A 193 11.30 -1.31 -11.68
CA GLU A 193 12.42 -1.48 -10.72
C GLU A 193 11.89 -1.68 -9.29
N SER A 194 11.02 -0.79 -8.83
CA SER A 194 10.46 -0.83 -7.47
C SER A 194 9.73 -2.15 -7.21
N THR A 195 8.83 -2.53 -8.10
CA THR A 195 8.05 -3.77 -7.98
C THR A 195 8.94 -5.02 -8.06
N TRP A 196 9.91 -5.03 -8.97
CA TRP A 196 10.86 -6.14 -9.16
C TRP A 196 11.73 -6.36 -7.92
N LEU A 197 12.31 -5.28 -7.37
CA LEU A 197 13.15 -5.35 -6.16
C LEU A 197 12.36 -5.90 -4.97
N VAL A 198 11.16 -5.36 -4.73
CA VAL A 198 10.32 -5.81 -3.62
C VAL A 198 9.98 -7.30 -3.76
N LEU A 199 9.51 -7.72 -4.93
CA LEU A 199 9.15 -9.12 -5.16
C LEU A 199 10.35 -10.06 -4.99
N ASN A 200 11.52 -9.73 -5.53
CA ASN A 200 12.70 -10.59 -5.42
C ASN A 200 13.21 -10.74 -3.98
N HIS A 201 13.16 -9.70 -3.17
CA HIS A 201 13.73 -9.72 -1.82
C HIS A 201 12.71 -10.05 -0.73
N LEU A 202 11.46 -9.60 -0.86
CA LEU A 202 10.47 -9.78 0.19
C LEU A 202 9.51 -10.94 -0.06
N TYR A 203 9.19 -11.30 -1.31
CA TYR A 203 8.35 -12.46 -1.58
C TYR A 203 8.87 -13.77 -0.98
N PRO A 204 10.18 -14.08 -1.00
CA PRO A 204 10.71 -15.27 -0.31
C PRO A 204 10.33 -15.31 1.19
N ARG A 205 10.21 -14.14 1.84
CA ARG A 205 9.86 -13.99 3.27
C ARG A 205 8.35 -14.04 3.54
N VAL A 206 7.51 -13.96 2.50
CA VAL A 206 6.06 -14.15 2.67
C VAL A 206 5.80 -15.58 3.11
N SER A 207 5.06 -15.74 4.20
CA SER A 207 4.73 -17.06 4.76
C SER A 207 3.79 -17.84 3.83
N PRO A 208 3.84 -19.18 3.84
CA PRO A 208 2.84 -19.98 3.13
C PRO A 208 1.42 -19.58 3.52
N GLY A 209 0.56 -19.32 2.52
CA GLY A 209 -0.79 -18.80 2.73
C GLY A 209 -0.86 -17.28 2.91
N GLY A 210 0.28 -16.58 3.05
CA GLY A 210 0.33 -15.12 3.15
C GLY A 210 -0.16 -14.42 1.88
N PHE A 211 -0.49 -13.16 2.02
CA PHE A 211 -1.08 -12.34 0.97
C PHE A 211 -0.03 -11.44 0.32
N VAL A 212 -0.07 -11.36 -1.00
CA VAL A 212 0.70 -10.41 -1.81
C VAL A 212 -0.30 -9.57 -2.58
N ILE A 213 -0.30 -8.26 -2.33
CA ILE A 213 -1.23 -7.29 -2.90
C ILE A 213 -0.42 -6.33 -3.75
N ILE A 214 -0.86 -6.10 -4.98
CA ILE A 214 -0.26 -5.17 -5.93
C ILE A 214 -1.27 -4.07 -6.21
N ASP A 215 -0.91 -2.83 -5.92
CA ASP A 215 -1.81 -1.68 -6.10
C ASP A 215 -1.87 -1.24 -7.56
N ASP A 216 -0.73 -1.20 -8.23
CA ASP A 216 -0.51 -0.55 -9.52
C ASP A 216 -0.52 -1.50 -10.71
N TYR A 217 -1.19 -2.63 -10.66
CA TYR A 217 -1.15 -3.63 -11.76
C TYR A 217 -1.71 -3.11 -13.09
N ALA A 218 -2.48 -2.02 -13.08
CA ALA A 218 -2.91 -1.34 -14.30
C ALA A 218 -1.78 -0.57 -15.00
N LEU A 219 -0.70 -0.21 -14.29
CA LEU A 219 0.47 0.42 -14.88
C LEU A 219 1.31 -0.62 -15.62
N ALA A 220 1.67 -0.32 -16.87
CA ALA A 220 2.43 -1.25 -17.70
C ALA A 220 3.78 -1.65 -17.09
N THR A 221 4.43 -0.73 -16.41
CA THR A 221 5.70 -0.91 -15.69
C THR A 221 5.57 -1.90 -14.54
N CYS A 222 4.65 -1.68 -13.63
CA CYS A 222 4.34 -2.57 -12.51
C CYS A 222 3.87 -3.95 -13.01
N LYS A 223 2.93 -3.97 -13.97
CA LYS A 223 2.42 -5.22 -14.56
C LYS A 223 3.53 -6.08 -15.15
N ALA A 224 4.43 -5.48 -15.92
CA ALA A 224 5.55 -6.21 -16.52
C ALA A 224 6.44 -6.85 -15.44
N ALA A 225 6.78 -6.11 -14.37
CA ALA A 225 7.58 -6.63 -13.27
C ALA A 225 6.90 -7.82 -12.56
N VAL A 226 5.59 -7.72 -12.30
CA VAL A 226 4.82 -8.81 -11.66
C VAL A 226 4.76 -10.03 -12.56
N ASP A 227 4.49 -9.86 -13.85
CA ASP A 227 4.38 -10.97 -14.80
C ASP A 227 5.73 -11.68 -14.99
N ASP A 228 6.82 -10.92 -15.16
CA ASP A 228 8.19 -11.45 -15.28
C ASP A 228 8.60 -12.19 -14.00
N PHE A 229 8.32 -11.63 -12.82
CA PHE A 229 8.62 -12.28 -11.55
C PHE A 229 7.85 -13.59 -11.40
N ARG A 230 6.56 -13.59 -11.66
CA ARG A 230 5.73 -14.80 -11.55
C ARG A 230 6.15 -15.87 -12.54
N GLN A 231 6.52 -15.48 -13.76
CA GLN A 231 7.02 -16.39 -14.78
C GLN A 231 8.37 -17.00 -14.35
N SER A 232 9.34 -16.18 -13.96
CA SER A 232 10.69 -16.64 -13.58
C SER A 232 10.68 -17.56 -12.37
N HIS A 233 9.72 -17.40 -11.45
CA HIS A 233 9.57 -18.22 -10.24
C HIS A 233 8.50 -19.30 -10.37
N SER A 234 7.92 -19.50 -11.57
CA SER A 234 6.88 -20.50 -11.83
C SER A 234 5.69 -20.42 -10.86
N ILE A 235 5.26 -19.20 -10.49
CA ILE A 235 4.16 -18.98 -9.53
C ILE A 235 2.83 -19.22 -10.23
N GLN A 236 2.12 -20.28 -9.79
CA GLN A 236 0.82 -20.70 -10.33
C GLN A 236 -0.38 -20.24 -9.49
N SER A 237 -0.14 -19.58 -8.36
CA SER A 237 -1.23 -19.05 -7.51
C SER A 237 -2.18 -18.18 -8.33
N ARG A 238 -3.50 -18.39 -8.14
CA ARG A 238 -4.51 -17.62 -8.85
C ARG A 238 -4.47 -16.15 -8.45
N ILE A 239 -4.40 -15.25 -9.42
CA ILE A 239 -4.60 -13.82 -9.22
C ILE A 239 -6.10 -13.55 -9.03
N ALA A 240 -6.43 -12.78 -8.00
CA ALA A 240 -7.74 -12.22 -7.76
C ALA A 240 -7.69 -10.71 -8.05
N THR A 241 -8.67 -10.23 -8.81
CA THR A 241 -8.81 -8.79 -9.12
C THR A 241 -9.56 -8.11 -7.98
N ILE A 242 -9.05 -6.97 -7.51
CA ILE A 242 -9.68 -6.13 -6.49
C ILE A 242 -10.57 -5.10 -7.18
N ASP A 243 -9.98 -4.32 -8.08
CA ASP A 243 -10.67 -3.27 -8.84
C ASP A 243 -10.02 -3.07 -10.22
N TRP A 244 -10.06 -1.86 -10.75
CA TRP A 244 -9.49 -1.51 -12.07
C TRP A 244 -7.96 -1.56 -12.11
N SER A 245 -7.27 -1.47 -10.97
CA SER A 245 -5.81 -1.49 -10.85
C SER A 245 -5.33 -2.60 -9.92
N GLY A 246 -5.91 -2.74 -8.74
CA GLY A 246 -5.43 -3.61 -7.70
C GLY A 246 -5.69 -5.09 -7.96
N ILE A 247 -4.70 -5.92 -7.63
CA ILE A 247 -4.78 -7.38 -7.63
C ILE A 247 -4.16 -7.97 -6.37
N PHE A 248 -4.46 -9.22 -6.06
CA PHE A 248 -3.74 -9.96 -5.03
C PHE A 248 -3.71 -11.45 -5.31
N TRP A 249 -2.80 -12.15 -4.63
CA TRP A 249 -2.78 -13.62 -4.59
C TRP A 249 -2.26 -14.12 -3.24
N ARG A 250 -2.39 -15.40 -3.00
CA ARG A 250 -1.80 -16.08 -1.83
C ARG A 250 -0.57 -16.88 -2.24
N LYS A 251 0.46 -16.84 -1.40
CA LYS A 251 1.67 -17.66 -1.56
C LYS A 251 1.44 -19.09 -1.14
#